data_0830c43f9304bc294fce2482f79bda32
#
_entry.id   0830c43f9304bc294fce2482f79bda32
#
_cell.length_a   1.000
_cell.length_b   1.000
_cell.length_c   1.000
_cell.angle_alpha   90.00
_cell.angle_beta   90.00
_cell.angle_gamma   90.00
#
_symmetry.space_group_name_H-M   'P 1'
#
loop_
_entity.id
_entity.type
_entity.pdbx_description
1 polymer ?
#
loop_
_entity_poly.entity_id
_entity_poly.type
_entity_poly.pdbx_seq_one_letter_code
_entity_poly.pdbx_strand_id
1 'polypeptide(L)'
;VAENYSEKLLEVKRRGHEIAALGYRHENMALLTDEEQEAVMKKSIEAIKKICGDPPRGFRSPEGELTLETLRIAKKYGIEYSSNLCDDDRPYFKDLGQGETLLEIPIHWANYDLPYFAFNYHPAFPAGQGRIAGYEGVLSNWKDEFYGCREYGLCYVLQLDPAVIGAPGRISLLEDLLDYMKEQGDVWFARGSEMTNFYGN
;
A
#
# COMPACT_ATOMS: atom_id res chain seq x y z
N VAL A 1 12.82 -8.65 2.87
CA VAL A 1 11.70 -9.61 3.09
C VAL A 1 11.78 -10.71 2.04
N ALA A 2 11.72 -10.41 0.76
CA ALA A 2 11.64 -11.41 -0.31
C ALA A 2 12.74 -12.48 -0.20
N GLU A 3 13.99 -12.10 -0.08
CA GLU A 3 15.13 -13.03 0.00
C GLU A 3 15.17 -13.84 1.31
N ASN A 4 14.76 -13.24 2.44
CA ASN A 4 14.85 -13.88 3.75
C ASN A 4 13.62 -14.74 4.09
N TYR A 5 12.47 -14.47 3.44
CA TYR A 5 11.18 -15.12 3.72
C TYR A 5 10.50 -15.55 2.43
N SER A 6 11.26 -16.06 1.47
CA SER A 6 10.78 -16.44 0.14
C SER A 6 9.61 -17.42 0.17
N GLU A 7 9.63 -18.41 1.07
CA GLU A 7 8.54 -19.39 1.22
C GLU A 7 7.22 -18.71 1.62
N LYS A 8 7.28 -17.73 2.54
CA LYS A 8 6.08 -16.97 2.95
C LYS A 8 5.54 -16.12 1.82
N LEU A 9 6.43 -15.48 1.06
CA LEU A 9 6.05 -14.68 -0.11
C LEU A 9 5.37 -15.55 -1.18
N LEU A 10 5.93 -16.73 -1.45
CA LEU A 10 5.34 -17.69 -2.39
C LEU A 10 3.99 -18.24 -1.89
N GLU A 11 3.81 -18.42 -0.59
CA GLU A 11 2.53 -18.81 -0.01
C GLU A 11 1.47 -17.72 -0.23
N VAL A 12 1.80 -16.45 0.02
CA VAL A 12 0.92 -15.30 -0.24
C VAL A 12 0.52 -15.26 -1.72
N LYS A 13 1.49 -15.43 -2.64
CA LYS A 13 1.21 -15.50 -4.08
C LYS A 13 0.31 -16.69 -4.44
N ARG A 14 0.55 -17.89 -3.89
CA ARG A 14 -0.28 -19.08 -4.15
C ARG A 14 -1.72 -18.92 -3.68
N ARG A 15 -1.96 -18.11 -2.67
CA ARG A 15 -3.32 -17.76 -2.20
C ARG A 15 -4.02 -16.72 -3.08
N GLY A 16 -3.40 -16.30 -4.17
CA GLY A 16 -3.99 -15.35 -5.13
C GLY A 16 -3.75 -13.89 -4.85
N HIS A 17 -2.92 -13.56 -3.84
CA HIS A 17 -2.55 -12.18 -3.56
C HIS A 17 -1.46 -11.69 -4.52
N GLU A 18 -1.52 -10.41 -4.85
CA GLU A 18 -0.50 -9.74 -5.63
C GLU A 18 0.72 -9.36 -4.78
N ILE A 19 1.91 -9.48 -5.35
CA ILE A 19 3.15 -9.03 -4.75
C ILE A 19 3.61 -7.78 -5.48
N ALA A 20 3.63 -6.67 -4.78
CA ALA A 20 4.10 -5.37 -5.27
C ALA A 20 5.47 -5.00 -4.66
N ALA A 21 6.15 -4.03 -5.24
CA ALA A 21 7.43 -3.54 -4.75
C ALA A 21 7.25 -2.51 -3.62
N LEU A 22 8.10 -2.59 -2.59
CA LEU A 22 8.15 -1.67 -1.44
C LEU A 22 9.61 -1.36 -1.09
N GLY A 23 10.36 -0.76 -2.02
CA GLY A 23 11.80 -0.58 -1.86
C GLY A 23 12.55 -1.92 -1.77
N TYR A 24 13.84 -1.89 -1.44
CA TYR A 24 14.65 -3.10 -1.24
C TYR A 24 14.93 -3.37 0.24
N ARG A 25 15.34 -2.33 1.00
CA ARG A 25 15.63 -2.36 2.44
C ARG A 25 14.80 -1.38 3.26
N HIS A 26 13.66 -0.94 2.74
CA HIS A 26 12.81 0.10 3.33
C HIS A 26 13.46 1.49 3.28
N GLU A 27 14.03 1.83 2.15
CA GLU A 27 14.67 3.13 1.92
C GLU A 27 13.63 4.25 1.81
N ASN A 28 13.90 5.41 2.41
CA ASN A 28 13.13 6.62 2.13
C ASN A 28 13.54 7.17 0.77
N MET A 29 12.69 7.01 -0.23
CA MET A 29 12.98 7.35 -1.62
C MET A 29 13.23 8.85 -1.81
N ALA A 30 12.58 9.71 -1.04
CA ALA A 30 12.74 11.16 -1.17
C ALA A 30 14.12 11.68 -0.71
N LEU A 31 14.86 10.88 0.07
CA LEU A 31 16.18 11.23 0.57
C LEU A 31 17.33 10.72 -0.32
N LEU A 32 17.02 9.96 -1.37
CA LEU A 32 18.00 9.37 -2.28
C LEU A 32 18.18 10.23 -3.53
N THR A 33 19.39 10.19 -4.13
CA THR A 33 19.60 10.72 -5.48
C THR A 33 18.83 9.88 -6.51
N ASP A 34 18.63 10.41 -7.71
CA ASP A 34 17.93 9.72 -8.79
C ASP A 34 18.60 8.38 -9.13
N GLU A 35 19.94 8.33 -9.15
CA GLU A 35 20.72 7.13 -9.42
C GLU A 35 20.54 6.08 -8.29
N GLU A 36 20.49 6.52 -7.04
CA GLU A 36 20.25 5.64 -5.90
C GLU A 36 18.82 5.10 -5.92
N GLN A 37 17.82 5.93 -6.22
CA GLN A 37 16.42 5.51 -6.39
C GLN A 37 16.31 4.44 -7.49
N GLU A 38 16.96 4.67 -8.64
CA GLU A 38 16.96 3.71 -9.74
C GLU A 38 17.61 2.37 -9.35
N ALA A 39 18.73 2.42 -8.64
CA ALA A 39 19.40 1.22 -8.14
C ALA A 39 18.53 0.41 -7.15
N VAL A 40 17.85 1.10 -6.24
CA VAL A 40 16.90 0.49 -5.27
C VAL A 40 15.72 -0.14 -6.00
N MET A 41 15.09 0.59 -6.93
CA MET A 41 13.95 0.11 -7.71
C MET A 41 14.29 -1.14 -8.50
N LYS A 42 15.38 -1.10 -9.26
CA LYS A 42 15.86 -2.23 -10.06
C LYS A 42 16.12 -3.45 -9.18
N LYS A 43 16.83 -3.28 -8.08
CA LYS A 43 17.17 -4.37 -7.17
C LYS A 43 15.94 -4.98 -6.50
N SER A 44 14.96 -4.16 -6.13
CA SER A 44 13.67 -4.61 -5.58
C SER A 44 12.91 -5.47 -6.58
N ILE A 45 12.77 -5.00 -7.82
CA ILE A 45 12.08 -5.71 -8.90
C ILE A 45 12.77 -7.03 -9.23
N GLU A 46 14.10 -7.02 -9.35
CA GLU A 46 14.88 -8.23 -9.62
C GLU A 46 14.75 -9.28 -8.52
N ALA A 47 14.77 -8.86 -7.25
CA ALA A 47 14.59 -9.76 -6.12
C ALA A 47 13.21 -10.41 -6.10
N ILE A 48 12.15 -9.64 -6.35
CA ILE A 48 10.78 -10.17 -6.44
C ILE A 48 10.65 -11.12 -7.63
N LYS A 49 11.10 -10.70 -8.82
CA LYS A 49 11.05 -11.52 -10.04
C LYS A 49 11.78 -12.85 -9.87
N LYS A 50 12.95 -12.84 -9.24
CA LYS A 50 13.74 -14.05 -8.97
C LYS A 50 12.99 -15.08 -8.13
N ILE A 51 12.20 -14.61 -7.17
CA ILE A 51 11.48 -15.48 -6.22
C ILE A 51 10.10 -15.84 -6.75
N CYS A 52 9.37 -14.86 -7.25
CA CYS A 52 7.98 -15.03 -7.68
C CYS A 52 7.82 -15.49 -9.13
N GLY A 53 8.89 -15.44 -9.95
CA GLY A 53 8.85 -15.75 -11.38
C GLY A 53 8.46 -14.56 -12.26
N ASP A 54 7.61 -13.66 -11.77
CA ASP A 54 7.13 -12.48 -12.47
C ASP A 54 7.61 -11.20 -11.78
N PRO A 55 7.84 -10.11 -12.52
CA PRO A 55 8.12 -8.81 -11.93
C PRO A 55 6.87 -8.26 -11.23
N PRO A 56 7.03 -7.41 -10.20
CA PRO A 56 5.90 -6.70 -9.60
C PRO A 56 5.31 -5.70 -10.59
N ARG A 57 3.98 -5.55 -10.57
CA ARG A 57 3.27 -4.55 -11.39
C ARG A 57 2.98 -3.27 -10.61
N GLY A 58 3.03 -3.31 -9.29
CA GLY A 58 2.75 -2.19 -8.41
C GLY A 58 3.92 -1.77 -7.56
N PHE A 59 3.87 -0.51 -7.12
CA PHE A 59 4.86 0.09 -6.24
C PHE A 59 4.20 0.91 -5.13
N ARG A 60 4.70 0.75 -3.91
CA ARG A 60 4.47 1.66 -2.79
C ARG A 60 5.83 2.10 -2.23
N SER A 61 5.98 3.39 -1.94
CA SER A 61 7.19 3.90 -1.29
C SER A 61 7.22 3.47 0.19
N PRO A 62 8.33 2.96 0.69
CA PRO A 62 8.53 2.87 2.12
C PRO A 62 8.36 4.25 2.76
N GLU A 63 7.85 4.32 3.98
CA GLU A 63 7.62 5.57 4.71
C GLU A 63 6.68 6.60 4.04
N GLY A 64 6.14 6.30 2.86
CA GLY A 64 5.17 7.14 2.15
C GLY A 64 5.78 8.36 1.43
N GLU A 65 7.07 8.62 1.54
CA GLU A 65 7.74 9.75 0.90
C GLU A 65 8.37 9.35 -0.44
N LEU A 66 8.17 10.18 -1.45
CA LEU A 66 8.70 9.97 -2.80
C LEU A 66 8.80 11.28 -3.59
N THR A 67 9.54 11.25 -4.68
CA THR A 67 9.61 12.36 -5.65
C THR A 67 8.87 11.98 -6.94
N LEU A 68 8.64 12.96 -7.81
CA LEU A 68 8.10 12.66 -9.14
C LEU A 68 9.04 11.73 -9.93
N GLU A 69 10.35 11.85 -9.72
CA GLU A 69 11.34 11.00 -10.35
C GLU A 69 11.22 9.54 -9.88
N THR A 70 10.86 9.30 -8.63
CA THR A 70 10.56 7.95 -8.13
C THR A 70 9.49 7.26 -8.99
N LEU A 71 8.42 8.00 -9.34
CA LEU A 71 7.34 7.46 -10.18
C LEU A 71 7.77 7.25 -11.63
N ARG A 72 8.61 8.14 -12.18
CA ARG A 72 9.21 7.97 -13.52
C ARG A 72 10.08 6.73 -13.59
N ILE A 73 10.94 6.54 -12.59
CA ILE A 73 11.79 5.36 -12.47
C ILE A 73 10.92 4.10 -12.35
N ALA A 74 9.89 4.11 -11.51
CA ALA A 74 8.95 2.99 -11.40
C ALA A 74 8.34 2.63 -12.77
N LYS A 75 7.81 3.62 -13.49
CA LYS A 75 7.26 3.46 -14.83
C LYS A 75 8.29 2.91 -15.82
N LYS A 76 9.52 3.45 -15.84
CA LYS A 76 10.64 2.99 -16.67
C LYS A 76 10.94 1.50 -16.48
N TYR A 77 10.80 0.98 -15.26
CA TYR A 77 11.04 -0.42 -14.92
C TYR A 77 9.79 -1.33 -14.98
N GLY A 78 8.71 -0.85 -15.60
CA GLY A 78 7.54 -1.66 -15.91
C GLY A 78 6.51 -1.74 -14.79
N ILE A 79 6.59 -0.85 -13.78
CA ILE A 79 5.51 -0.67 -12.81
C ILE A 79 4.33 -0.02 -13.52
N GLU A 80 3.15 -0.55 -13.32
CA GLU A 80 1.92 -0.16 -13.99
C GLU A 80 1.02 0.70 -13.10
N TYR A 81 1.16 0.58 -11.76
CA TYR A 81 0.46 1.42 -10.81
C TYR A 81 1.30 1.78 -9.59
N SER A 82 1.00 2.92 -9.03
CA SER A 82 1.48 3.43 -7.75
C SER A 82 0.32 3.48 -6.75
N SER A 83 0.61 3.38 -5.45
CA SER A 83 -0.36 3.56 -4.39
C SER A 83 0.29 4.30 -3.22
N ASN A 84 0.46 5.61 -3.40
CA ASN A 84 1.30 6.46 -2.54
C ASN A 84 0.68 7.81 -2.21
N LEU A 85 -0.12 8.37 -3.12
CA LEU A 85 -0.61 9.74 -3.03
C LEU A 85 -2.02 9.77 -2.45
N CYS A 86 -2.39 10.93 -1.92
CA CYS A 86 -3.70 11.21 -1.35
C CYS A 86 -4.35 12.44 -2.01
N ASP A 87 -4.13 12.59 -3.34
CA ASP A 87 -4.58 13.74 -4.11
C ASP A 87 -6.07 13.62 -4.53
N ASP A 88 -6.65 12.40 -4.50
CA ASP A 88 -8.03 12.11 -4.91
C ASP A 88 -8.57 10.91 -4.11
N ASP A 89 -9.88 10.71 -4.14
CA ASP A 89 -10.57 9.55 -3.56
C ASP A 89 -10.84 8.43 -4.58
N ARG A 90 -10.48 8.66 -5.83
CA ARG A 90 -10.61 7.73 -6.97
C ARG A 90 -9.27 7.44 -7.59
N PRO A 91 -9.06 6.23 -8.12
CA PRO A 91 -7.89 5.98 -8.95
C PRO A 91 -7.84 6.94 -10.13
N TYR A 92 -6.67 7.49 -10.39
CA TYR A 92 -6.44 8.49 -11.45
C TYR A 92 -5.08 8.27 -12.12
N PHE A 93 -4.92 8.84 -13.31
CA PHE A 93 -3.62 8.82 -13.98
C PHE A 93 -2.79 10.03 -13.57
N LYS A 94 -1.75 9.79 -12.77
CA LYS A 94 -0.76 10.80 -12.39
C LYS A 94 0.07 11.17 -13.61
N ASP A 95 0.11 12.46 -13.94
CA ASP A 95 0.98 12.99 -14.99
C ASP A 95 2.45 12.97 -14.50
N LEU A 96 3.30 12.29 -15.27
CA LEU A 96 4.74 12.19 -15.03
C LEU A 96 5.55 13.18 -15.88
N GLY A 97 4.88 13.97 -16.72
CA GLY A 97 5.47 14.82 -17.73
C GLY A 97 5.77 14.07 -19.03
N GLN A 98 6.08 14.82 -20.08
CA GLN A 98 6.43 14.29 -21.40
C GLN A 98 5.35 13.39 -22.05
N GLY A 99 4.09 13.49 -21.61
CA GLY A 99 2.97 12.67 -22.06
C GLY A 99 2.90 11.29 -21.44
N GLU A 100 3.73 10.99 -20.46
CA GLU A 100 3.67 9.75 -19.68
C GLU A 100 2.77 9.87 -18.49
N THR A 101 2.05 8.79 -18.15
CA THR A 101 1.19 8.70 -16.98
C THR A 101 1.40 7.37 -16.25
N LEU A 102 1.06 7.35 -14.97
CA LEU A 102 1.03 6.14 -14.14
C LEU A 102 -0.28 6.12 -13.37
N LEU A 103 -0.95 4.96 -13.32
CA LEU A 103 -2.15 4.82 -12.49
C LEU A 103 -1.77 4.99 -11.02
N GLU A 104 -2.43 5.91 -10.34
CA GLU A 104 -2.36 6.08 -8.89
C GLU A 104 -3.61 5.51 -8.25
N ILE A 105 -3.44 4.62 -7.27
CA ILE A 105 -4.50 4.11 -6.41
C ILE A 105 -4.35 4.84 -5.07
N PRO A 106 -5.15 5.89 -4.82
CA PRO A 106 -4.93 6.79 -3.70
C PRO A 106 -5.10 6.12 -2.35
N ILE A 107 -4.42 6.66 -1.36
CA ILE A 107 -4.42 6.18 0.03
C ILE A 107 -4.86 7.30 0.96
N HIS A 108 -5.32 6.93 2.15
CA HIS A 108 -5.67 7.87 3.21
C HIS A 108 -5.05 7.46 4.55
N TRP A 109 -4.56 8.43 5.30
CA TRP A 109 -3.98 8.20 6.63
C TRP A 109 -4.97 7.61 7.63
N ALA A 110 -6.27 7.93 7.49
CA ALA A 110 -7.32 7.35 8.34
C ALA A 110 -7.48 5.84 8.14
N ASN A 111 -7.08 5.30 6.99
CA ASN A 111 -7.17 3.90 6.63
C ASN A 111 -5.83 3.16 6.78
N TYR A 112 -5.02 3.54 7.75
CA TYR A 112 -3.73 2.93 8.03
C TYR A 112 -3.63 2.54 9.52
N ASP A 113 -3.18 1.32 9.81
CA ASP A 113 -3.11 0.80 11.18
C ASP A 113 -1.99 1.46 12.02
N LEU A 114 -0.91 1.90 11.37
CA LEU A 114 0.25 2.46 12.04
C LEU A 114 -0.09 3.68 12.91
N PRO A 115 -0.82 4.71 12.43
CA PRO A 115 -1.19 5.87 13.24
C PRO A 115 -2.01 5.54 14.49
N TYR A 116 -2.77 4.45 14.46
CA TYR A 116 -3.63 4.05 15.58
C TYR A 116 -2.94 3.14 16.59
N PHE A 117 -2.07 2.25 16.15
CA PHE A 117 -1.58 1.14 16.96
C PHE A 117 -0.08 1.08 17.15
N ALA A 118 0.70 1.80 16.35
CA ALA A 118 2.13 1.87 16.56
C ALA A 118 2.45 2.86 17.67
N PHE A 119 3.03 2.34 18.75
CA PHE A 119 3.53 3.17 19.82
C PHE A 119 4.94 3.63 19.47
N ASN A 120 5.09 4.95 19.27
CA ASN A 120 6.40 5.53 19.05
C ASN A 120 6.88 6.24 20.32
N TYR A 121 7.82 5.61 21.02
CA TYR A 121 8.37 6.17 22.24
C TYR A 121 9.41 7.27 21.99
N HIS A 122 10.13 7.17 20.86
CA HIS A 122 11.21 8.11 20.57
C HIS A 122 11.53 8.21 19.06
N PRO A 123 11.48 9.42 18.47
CA PRO A 123 10.89 10.63 19.03
C PRO A 123 9.36 10.57 19.01
N ALA A 124 8.73 10.90 20.13
CA ALA A 124 7.30 11.16 20.14
C ALA A 124 7.05 12.49 19.40
N PHE A 125 6.36 12.44 18.26
CA PHE A 125 5.97 13.66 17.57
C PHE A 125 4.48 13.63 17.22
N PRO A 126 3.74 14.66 17.63
CA PRO A 126 4.15 15.67 18.63
C PRO A 126 4.32 15.04 20.02
N ALA A 127 5.16 15.65 20.84
CA ALA A 127 5.48 15.10 22.16
C ALA A 127 4.21 14.73 22.98
N GLY A 128 4.17 13.52 23.51
CA GLY A 128 3.06 13.02 24.31
C GLY A 128 1.92 12.34 23.55
N GLN A 129 2.05 12.08 22.24
CA GLN A 129 1.00 11.43 21.43
C GLN A 129 1.27 9.94 21.11
N GLY A 130 2.15 9.28 21.78
CA GLY A 130 2.34 7.84 21.67
C GLY A 130 1.20 7.07 22.37
N ARG A 131 -0.02 7.10 21.82
CA ARG A 131 -1.18 6.39 22.38
C ARG A 131 -1.61 5.27 21.46
N ILE A 132 -1.88 4.11 22.08
CA ILE A 132 -2.57 3.02 21.39
C ILE A 132 -4.07 3.35 21.43
N ALA A 133 -4.71 3.39 20.26
CA ALA A 133 -6.14 3.65 20.14
C ALA A 133 -6.98 2.46 20.61
N GLY A 134 -8.19 2.74 21.08
CA GLY A 134 -9.18 1.70 21.42
C GLY A 134 -9.66 0.98 20.16
N TYR A 135 -9.71 -0.35 20.20
CA TYR A 135 -10.02 -1.19 19.03
C TYR A 135 -11.40 -0.93 18.46
N GLU A 136 -12.42 -0.79 19.32
CA GLU A 136 -13.79 -0.48 18.90
C GLU A 136 -13.88 0.84 18.14
N GLY A 137 -13.16 1.88 18.63
CA GLY A 137 -13.12 3.18 17.96
C GLY A 137 -12.47 3.13 16.59
N VAL A 138 -11.38 2.38 16.44
CA VAL A 138 -10.72 2.20 15.16
C VAL A 138 -11.59 1.40 14.19
N LEU A 139 -12.23 0.33 14.65
CA LEU A 139 -13.16 -0.46 13.83
C LEU A 139 -14.33 0.40 13.36
N SER A 140 -14.91 1.22 14.22
CA SER A 140 -15.97 2.16 13.85
C SER A 140 -15.49 3.15 12.78
N ASN A 141 -14.35 3.80 13.00
CA ASN A 141 -13.79 4.73 12.01
C ASN A 141 -13.59 4.07 10.64
N TRP A 142 -12.99 2.87 10.60
CA TRP A 142 -12.75 2.17 9.34
C TRP A 142 -14.03 1.71 8.65
N LYS A 143 -15.07 1.35 9.42
CA LYS A 143 -16.40 1.04 8.86
C LYS A 143 -17.07 2.29 8.28
N ASP A 144 -16.97 3.44 8.96
CA ASP A 144 -17.54 4.70 8.49
C ASP A 144 -16.84 5.20 7.22
N GLU A 145 -15.50 5.12 7.17
CA GLU A 145 -14.72 5.45 5.96
C GLU A 145 -15.06 4.52 4.79
N PHE A 146 -15.14 3.21 5.04
CA PHE A 146 -15.57 2.25 4.03
C PHE A 146 -17.01 2.53 3.54
N TYR A 147 -17.93 2.80 4.46
CA TYR A 147 -19.32 3.14 4.11
C TYR A 147 -19.39 4.38 3.23
N GLY A 148 -18.66 5.43 3.58
CA GLY A 148 -18.56 6.64 2.77
C GLY A 148 -18.02 6.36 1.36
N CYS A 149 -16.91 5.61 1.26
CA CYS A 149 -16.37 5.22 -0.04
C CYS A 149 -17.39 4.43 -0.88
N ARG A 150 -18.12 3.49 -0.27
CA ARG A 150 -19.15 2.69 -0.95
C ARG A 150 -20.31 3.54 -1.46
N GLU A 151 -20.84 4.45 -0.62
CA GLU A 151 -21.98 5.32 -0.99
C GLU A 151 -21.67 6.22 -2.18
N TYR A 152 -20.44 6.67 -2.31
CA TYR A 152 -20.00 7.56 -3.39
C TYR A 152 -19.29 6.84 -4.54
N GLY A 153 -19.17 5.51 -4.50
CA GLY A 153 -18.50 4.72 -5.53
C GLY A 153 -17.00 5.05 -5.64
N LEU A 154 -16.35 5.21 -4.49
CA LEU A 154 -14.93 5.55 -4.36
C LEU A 154 -14.07 4.30 -4.14
N CYS A 155 -12.76 4.48 -4.04
CA CYS A 155 -11.81 3.41 -3.79
C CYS A 155 -11.37 3.42 -2.32
N TYR A 156 -11.70 2.37 -1.58
CA TYR A 156 -11.25 2.19 -0.20
C TYR A 156 -9.94 1.39 -0.18
N VAL A 157 -8.86 2.01 0.29
CA VAL A 157 -7.55 1.35 0.45
C VAL A 157 -7.19 1.28 1.92
N LEU A 158 -7.23 0.08 2.50
CA LEU A 158 -6.77 -0.17 3.87
C LEU A 158 -5.29 -0.56 3.85
N GLN A 159 -4.46 0.22 4.53
CA GLN A 159 -3.03 -0.05 4.69
C GLN A 159 -2.78 -0.75 6.02
N LEU A 160 -2.02 -1.83 5.98
CA LEU A 160 -1.73 -2.64 7.15
C LEU A 160 -0.25 -3.01 7.20
N ASP A 161 0.36 -2.82 8.37
CA ASP A 161 1.68 -3.37 8.66
C ASP A 161 1.49 -4.70 9.40
N PRO A 162 1.99 -5.82 8.87
CA PRO A 162 1.88 -7.13 9.54
C PRO A 162 2.45 -7.15 10.96
N ALA A 163 3.47 -6.33 11.26
CA ALA A 163 4.01 -6.21 12.61
C ALA A 163 3.08 -5.45 13.57
N VAL A 164 2.17 -4.66 13.03
CA VAL A 164 1.19 -3.86 13.78
C VAL A 164 -0.13 -4.59 13.89
N ILE A 165 -0.80 -4.85 12.76
CA ILE A 165 -2.13 -5.50 12.75
C ILE A 165 -2.07 -6.97 13.20
N GLY A 166 -0.93 -7.64 13.07
CA GLY A 166 -0.76 -9.06 13.37
C GLY A 166 -0.82 -9.43 14.85
N ALA A 167 -1.00 -8.48 15.78
CA ALA A 167 -1.23 -8.79 17.17
C ALA A 167 -2.61 -9.47 17.37
N PRO A 168 -2.75 -10.44 18.30
CA PRO A 168 -3.97 -11.28 18.43
C PRO A 168 -5.28 -10.50 18.47
N GLY A 169 -5.38 -9.45 19.28
CA GLY A 169 -6.60 -8.65 19.38
C GLY A 169 -6.87 -7.77 18.14
N ARG A 170 -5.82 -7.40 17.40
CA ARG A 170 -5.96 -6.57 16.18
C ARG A 170 -6.34 -7.42 14.97
N ILE A 171 -5.93 -8.68 14.93
CA ILE A 171 -6.37 -9.63 13.89
C ILE A 171 -7.88 -9.81 13.95
N SER A 172 -8.47 -9.95 15.14
CA SER A 172 -9.93 -10.06 15.28
C SER A 172 -10.64 -8.80 14.77
N LEU A 173 -10.09 -7.60 15.04
CA LEU A 173 -10.63 -6.35 14.49
C LEU A 173 -10.60 -6.35 12.95
N LEU A 174 -9.52 -6.84 12.34
CA LEU A 174 -9.42 -6.95 10.88
C LEU A 174 -10.43 -7.97 10.33
N GLU A 175 -10.62 -9.11 10.99
CA GLU A 175 -11.60 -10.11 10.61
C GLU A 175 -13.02 -9.52 10.64
N ASP A 176 -13.39 -8.82 11.72
CA ASP A 176 -14.70 -8.14 11.87
C ASP A 176 -14.94 -7.09 10.79
N LEU A 177 -13.90 -6.35 10.39
CA LEU A 177 -14.00 -5.37 9.30
C LEU A 177 -14.20 -6.05 7.94
N LEU A 178 -13.41 -7.08 7.65
CA LEU A 178 -13.51 -7.82 6.38
C LEU A 178 -14.86 -8.53 6.24
N ASP A 179 -15.39 -9.09 7.31
CA ASP A 179 -16.71 -9.72 7.30
C ASP A 179 -17.81 -8.68 7.07
N TYR A 180 -17.75 -7.54 7.76
CA TYR A 180 -18.64 -6.41 7.50
C TYR A 180 -18.63 -5.96 6.03
N MET A 181 -17.45 -5.86 5.42
CA MET A 181 -17.33 -5.50 4.00
C MET A 181 -17.95 -6.55 3.07
N LYS A 182 -17.71 -7.83 3.33
CA LYS A 182 -18.26 -8.94 2.52
C LYS A 182 -19.78 -9.02 2.58
N GLU A 183 -20.36 -8.70 3.73
CA GLU A 183 -21.82 -8.69 3.94
C GLU A 183 -22.53 -7.67 3.05
N GLN A 184 -21.85 -6.66 2.54
CA GLN A 184 -22.47 -5.65 1.65
C GLN A 184 -22.85 -6.21 0.27
N GLY A 185 -22.16 -7.25 -0.20
CA GLY A 185 -22.52 -7.99 -1.43
C GLY A 185 -22.20 -7.31 -2.77
N ASP A 186 -21.88 -6.01 -2.76
CA ASP A 186 -21.60 -5.19 -3.94
C ASP A 186 -20.14 -4.65 -3.96
N VAL A 187 -19.27 -5.23 -3.16
CA VAL A 187 -17.88 -4.82 -3.00
C VAL A 187 -16.96 -5.64 -3.90
N TRP A 188 -16.16 -4.95 -4.69
CA TRP A 188 -15.11 -5.57 -5.46
C TRP A 188 -13.77 -5.52 -4.70
N PHE A 189 -13.32 -6.67 -4.19
CA PHE A 189 -11.99 -6.81 -3.59
C PHE A 189 -10.95 -6.98 -4.70
N ALA A 190 -10.40 -5.85 -5.15
CA ALA A 190 -9.50 -5.80 -6.28
C ALA A 190 -8.03 -5.91 -5.89
N ARG A 191 -7.23 -6.55 -6.75
CA ARG A 191 -5.78 -6.39 -6.77
C ARG A 191 -5.42 -5.13 -7.56
N GLY A 192 -4.29 -4.51 -7.26
CA GLY A 192 -3.83 -3.34 -8.00
C GLY A 192 -3.69 -3.58 -9.50
N SER A 193 -3.23 -4.78 -9.88
CA SER A 193 -3.15 -5.22 -11.28
C SER A 193 -4.52 -5.36 -11.97
N GLU A 194 -5.57 -5.68 -11.24
CA GLU A 194 -6.94 -5.69 -11.77
C GLU A 194 -7.47 -4.28 -11.99
N MET A 195 -7.12 -3.36 -11.08
CA MET A 195 -7.42 -1.93 -11.22
C MET A 195 -6.76 -1.36 -12.48
N THR A 196 -5.49 -1.71 -12.73
CA THR A 196 -4.77 -1.30 -13.95
C THR A 196 -5.49 -1.76 -15.20
N ASN A 197 -5.97 -3.00 -15.23
CA ASN A 197 -6.70 -3.54 -16.36
C ASN A 197 -8.07 -2.85 -16.54
N PHE A 198 -8.73 -2.47 -15.46
CA PHE A 198 -10.03 -1.79 -15.49
C PHE A 198 -9.93 -0.35 -15.98
N TYR A 199 -8.94 0.40 -15.51
CA TYR A 199 -8.76 1.82 -15.86
C TYR A 199 -7.94 2.03 -17.15
N GLY A 200 -7.16 1.04 -17.60
CA GLY A 200 -6.29 1.11 -18.78
C GLY A 200 -6.97 0.76 -20.09
N ASN A 201 -8.26 0.39 -20.05
CA ASN A 201 -9.08 0.08 -21.24
C ASN A 201 -9.96 1.35 -21.60
#